data_5c931acff4b3b9c2a8b95d499300b1ff
#
_entry.id   5c931acff4b3b9c2a8b95d499300b1ff
#
_cell.length_a   1.000
_cell.length_b   1.000
_cell.length_c   1.000
_cell.angle_alpha   90.00
_cell.angle_beta   90.00
_cell.angle_gamma   90.00
#
_symmetry.space_group_name_H-M   'P 1'
#
loop_
_entity.id
_entity.type
_entity.pdbx_description
1 polymer ?
#
loop_
_entity_poly.entity_id
_entity_poly.type
_entity_poly.pdbx_seq_one_letter_code
_entity_poly.pdbx_strand_id
1 'polypeptide(L)'
;MSALPFQPPGPEPAAVPAAPLLSVVVPAHNEESYLDTAVQAIVAGLRERRVASEVLIVENGSTDATGTVARRLAGSLAEVRVLELRCADYGAALRAGFRATRGELVANFDVDLVDLGFLDRALAALRSDPQLDVVIGSKRGEGSDDRRSTGRRAVTGAFSLVMRLGFGLRVSDTHGVKMMRSDPLRPLVDQVRSSADLFDTELVLRAERSGLAVTEIPVTVQEQRPARTPISARLPRTLVGLLRLRLALWRHQP
;
A
#
# COMPACT_ATOMS: atom_id res chain seq x y z
N MET A 1 10.47 37.29 57.39
CA MET A 1 9.74 36.93 56.16
C MET A 1 10.78 36.54 55.15
N SER A 2 11.01 35.24 54.96
CA SER A 2 12.00 34.69 54.02
C SER A 2 11.30 34.49 52.68
N ALA A 3 11.75 35.17 51.65
CA ALA A 3 11.23 35.03 50.30
C ALA A 3 11.67 33.66 49.73
N LEU A 4 10.69 32.85 49.30
CA LEU A 4 10.95 31.61 48.59
C LEU A 4 11.62 31.93 47.23
N PRO A 5 12.64 31.15 46.82
CA PRO A 5 13.29 31.40 45.54
C PRO A 5 12.34 31.05 44.36
N PHE A 6 12.27 31.96 43.39
CA PHE A 6 11.57 31.72 42.11
C PHE A 6 12.19 30.54 41.40
N GLN A 7 11.41 29.51 41.17
CA GLN A 7 11.77 28.34 40.35
C GLN A 7 11.23 28.60 38.95
N PRO A 8 12.09 28.71 37.89
CA PRO A 8 11.58 28.84 36.54
C PRO A 8 10.77 27.61 36.13
N PRO A 9 9.74 27.80 35.31
CA PRO A 9 8.96 26.66 34.80
C PRO A 9 9.90 25.68 34.08
N GLY A 10 9.75 24.40 34.38
CA GLY A 10 10.50 23.34 33.71
C GLY A 10 10.25 23.36 32.19
N PRO A 11 11.14 22.76 31.40
CA PRO A 11 10.97 22.75 29.94
C PRO A 11 9.58 22.18 29.61
N GLU A 12 8.85 22.92 28.75
CA GLU A 12 7.58 22.43 28.23
C GLU A 12 7.77 21.02 27.64
N PRO A 13 6.86 20.07 27.91
CA PRO A 13 6.95 18.75 27.29
C PRO A 13 6.97 18.94 25.78
N ALA A 14 7.96 18.34 25.12
CA ALA A 14 8.10 18.38 23.68
C ALA A 14 6.75 18.01 23.05
N ALA A 15 6.20 18.89 22.22
CA ALA A 15 4.94 18.66 21.55
C ALA A 15 4.99 17.27 20.86
N VAL A 16 4.05 16.39 21.20
CA VAL A 16 3.89 15.11 20.51
C VAL A 16 3.69 15.46 19.04
N PRO A 17 4.53 14.95 18.12
CA PRO A 17 4.37 15.26 16.71
C PRO A 17 2.94 14.95 16.29
N ALA A 18 2.25 15.92 15.68
CA ALA A 18 0.92 15.69 15.15
C ALA A 18 0.93 14.45 14.26
N ALA A 19 -0.10 13.59 14.39
CA ALA A 19 -0.21 12.41 13.55
C ALA A 19 -0.14 12.81 12.06
N PRO A 20 0.59 12.09 11.21
CA PRO A 20 0.66 12.41 9.79
C PRO A 20 -0.73 12.28 9.15
N LEU A 21 -1.01 13.10 8.14
CA LEU A 21 -2.21 12.92 7.32
C LEU A 21 -2.11 11.63 6.50
N LEU A 22 -0.94 11.35 5.94
CA LEU A 22 -0.72 10.24 5.01
C LEU A 22 0.45 9.35 5.47
N SER A 23 0.22 8.05 5.53
CA SER A 23 1.26 7.04 5.61
C SER A 23 1.43 6.37 4.25
N VAL A 24 2.67 6.34 3.75
CA VAL A 24 3.00 5.61 2.51
C VAL A 24 3.76 4.34 2.87
N VAL A 25 3.17 3.18 2.55
CA VAL A 25 3.78 1.86 2.77
C VAL A 25 4.51 1.43 1.50
N VAL A 26 5.79 1.10 1.64
CA VAL A 26 6.67 0.67 0.54
C VAL A 26 7.26 -0.70 0.90
N PRO A 27 6.63 -1.82 0.46
CA PRO A 27 7.22 -3.13 0.62
C PRO A 27 8.45 -3.27 -0.28
N ALA A 28 9.56 -3.76 0.27
CA ALA A 28 10.82 -3.91 -0.45
C ALA A 28 11.42 -5.31 -0.23
N HIS A 29 11.72 -6.03 -1.32
CA HIS A 29 12.40 -7.31 -1.31
C HIS A 29 13.38 -7.42 -2.46
N ASN A 30 14.69 -7.45 -2.14
CA ASN A 30 15.78 -7.45 -3.12
C ASN A 30 15.67 -6.24 -4.08
N GLU A 31 15.58 -5.04 -3.52
CA GLU A 31 15.39 -3.76 -4.22
C GLU A 31 16.59 -2.79 -4.00
N GLU A 32 17.79 -3.30 -3.69
CA GLU A 32 18.96 -2.45 -3.38
C GLU A 32 19.24 -1.37 -4.42
N SER A 33 18.98 -1.67 -5.70
CA SER A 33 19.26 -0.75 -6.82
C SER A 33 18.20 0.33 -7.03
N TYR A 34 16.97 0.16 -6.52
CA TYR A 34 15.84 1.04 -6.80
C TYR A 34 15.28 1.74 -5.57
N LEU A 35 15.41 1.13 -4.40
CA LEU A 35 14.78 1.59 -3.17
C LEU A 35 15.15 3.03 -2.81
N ASP A 36 16.42 3.38 -2.95
CA ASP A 36 16.93 4.72 -2.62
C ASP A 36 16.24 5.80 -3.47
N THR A 37 16.26 5.64 -4.78
CA THR A 37 15.66 6.59 -5.73
C THR A 37 14.14 6.69 -5.52
N ALA A 38 13.46 5.56 -5.33
CA ALA A 38 12.01 5.53 -5.12
C ALA A 38 11.59 6.28 -3.86
N VAL A 39 12.24 5.99 -2.72
CA VAL A 39 11.90 6.61 -1.44
C VAL A 39 12.22 8.10 -1.44
N GLN A 40 13.36 8.50 -2.01
CA GLN A 40 13.69 9.92 -2.15
C GLN A 40 12.66 10.66 -3.01
N ALA A 41 12.22 10.07 -4.13
CA ALA A 41 11.19 10.64 -5.00
C ALA A 41 9.85 10.79 -4.26
N ILE A 42 9.44 9.78 -3.48
CA ILE A 42 8.22 9.84 -2.66
C ILE A 42 8.33 10.98 -1.63
N VAL A 43 9.41 11.02 -0.85
CA VAL A 43 9.60 12.05 0.20
C VAL A 43 9.65 13.45 -0.41
N ALA A 44 10.42 13.64 -1.48
CA ALA A 44 10.49 14.94 -2.19
C ALA A 44 9.10 15.37 -2.69
N GLY A 45 8.38 14.47 -3.36
CA GLY A 45 7.05 14.76 -3.87
C GLY A 45 6.01 15.06 -2.79
N LEU A 46 6.10 14.43 -1.61
CA LEU A 46 5.24 14.72 -0.45
C LEU A 46 5.56 16.10 0.17
N ARG A 47 6.86 16.42 0.27
CA ARG A 47 7.32 17.75 0.74
C ARG A 47 6.87 18.89 -0.17
N GLU A 48 7.00 18.74 -1.49
CA GLU A 48 6.53 19.72 -2.48
C GLU A 48 5.03 20.00 -2.32
N ARG A 49 4.25 18.95 -2.04
CA ARG A 49 2.80 19.03 -1.81
C ARG A 49 2.42 19.49 -0.41
N ARG A 50 3.38 19.70 0.46
CA ARG A 50 3.20 20.08 1.88
C ARG A 50 2.24 19.12 2.61
N VAL A 51 2.31 17.84 2.30
CA VAL A 51 1.52 16.80 2.96
C VAL A 51 2.29 16.31 4.18
N ALA A 52 1.73 16.50 5.37
CA ALA A 52 2.25 15.88 6.59
C ALA A 52 2.19 14.36 6.45
N SER A 53 3.34 13.70 6.38
CA SER A 53 3.41 12.30 5.98
C SER A 53 4.53 11.52 6.65
N GLU A 54 4.35 10.21 6.69
CA GLU A 54 5.42 9.24 6.94
C GLU A 54 5.56 8.28 5.76
N VAL A 55 6.77 7.77 5.54
CA VAL A 55 7.07 6.70 4.58
C VAL A 55 7.57 5.50 5.37
N LEU A 56 6.81 4.41 5.33
CA LEU A 56 7.14 3.18 6.02
C LEU A 56 7.70 2.16 5.02
N ILE A 57 9.00 1.99 5.01
CA ILE A 57 9.65 0.91 4.26
C ILE A 57 9.43 -0.38 5.02
N VAL A 58 8.83 -1.38 4.37
CA VAL A 58 8.72 -2.72 4.93
C VAL A 58 9.74 -3.62 4.22
N GLU A 59 10.90 -3.77 4.84
CA GLU A 59 11.94 -4.67 4.38
C GLU A 59 11.46 -6.12 4.57
N ASN A 60 11.37 -6.85 3.48
CA ASN A 60 10.65 -8.11 3.39
C ASN A 60 11.61 -9.30 3.22
N GLY A 61 12.54 -9.46 4.17
CA GLY A 61 13.47 -10.58 4.22
C GLY A 61 14.40 -10.66 3.00
N SER A 62 15.01 -9.54 2.61
CA SER A 62 15.95 -9.47 1.48
C SER A 62 17.25 -10.19 1.76
N THR A 63 17.88 -10.64 0.68
CA THR A 63 19.21 -11.30 0.69
C THR A 63 20.32 -10.42 0.14
N ASP A 64 19.95 -9.25 -0.42
CA ASP A 64 20.87 -8.22 -0.93
C ASP A 64 21.04 -7.05 0.08
N ALA A 65 21.57 -5.91 -0.35
CA ALA A 65 21.78 -4.75 0.50
C ALA A 65 20.51 -3.90 0.78
N THR A 66 19.30 -4.37 0.40
CA THR A 66 18.04 -3.62 0.59
C THR A 66 17.83 -3.15 2.03
N GLY A 67 18.06 -4.04 3.03
CA GLY A 67 17.91 -3.68 4.44
C GLY A 67 18.91 -2.60 4.89
N THR A 68 20.14 -2.63 4.36
CA THR A 68 21.15 -1.59 4.63
C THR A 68 20.74 -0.24 4.03
N VAL A 69 20.21 -0.23 2.79
CA VAL A 69 19.68 0.97 2.14
C VAL A 69 18.50 1.52 2.93
N ALA A 70 17.56 0.67 3.35
CA ALA A 70 16.40 1.07 4.12
C ALA A 70 16.78 1.75 5.45
N ARG A 71 17.68 1.15 6.23
CA ARG A 71 18.17 1.73 7.49
C ARG A 71 18.89 3.07 7.27
N ARG A 72 19.70 3.19 6.22
CA ARG A 72 20.35 4.46 5.87
C ARG A 72 19.35 5.55 5.57
N LEU A 73 18.31 5.25 4.78
CA LEU A 73 17.22 6.19 4.47
C LEU A 73 16.48 6.64 5.74
N ALA A 74 16.15 5.73 6.64
CA ALA A 74 15.51 6.08 7.91
C ALA A 74 16.39 6.92 8.84
N GLY A 75 17.71 6.77 8.76
CA GLY A 75 18.67 7.60 9.50
C GLY A 75 18.89 8.99 8.90
N SER A 76 18.55 9.20 7.63
CA SER A 76 18.80 10.45 6.90
C SER A 76 17.53 11.28 6.61
N LEU A 77 16.35 10.66 6.60
CA LEU A 77 15.06 11.29 6.29
C LEU A 77 14.10 11.12 7.46
N ALA A 78 13.71 12.22 8.09
CA ALA A 78 12.88 12.22 9.30
C ALA A 78 11.49 11.59 9.09
N GLU A 79 10.97 11.62 7.87
CA GLU A 79 9.69 11.03 7.49
C GLU A 79 9.77 9.52 7.30
N VAL A 80 10.98 8.95 7.18
CA VAL A 80 11.16 7.54 6.84
C VAL A 80 11.31 6.69 8.08
N ARG A 81 10.57 5.58 8.12
CA ARG A 81 10.67 4.52 9.12
C ARG A 81 10.87 3.18 8.42
N VAL A 82 11.51 2.23 9.10
CA VAL A 82 11.71 0.87 8.61
C VAL A 82 11.06 -0.14 9.53
N LEU A 83 10.40 -1.13 8.93
CA LEU A 83 9.94 -2.34 9.56
C LEU A 83 10.61 -3.52 8.85
N GLU A 84 11.33 -4.36 9.59
CA GLU A 84 12.05 -5.50 9.03
C GLU A 84 11.33 -6.81 9.32
N LEU A 85 11.08 -7.60 8.25
CA LEU A 85 10.52 -8.94 8.34
C LEU A 85 11.60 -9.99 8.08
N ARG A 86 11.46 -11.16 8.72
CA ARG A 86 12.46 -12.23 8.61
C ARG A 86 12.37 -13.05 7.31
N CYS A 87 11.19 -13.10 6.71
CA CYS A 87 10.91 -13.97 5.56
C CYS A 87 10.20 -13.19 4.47
N ALA A 88 10.52 -13.51 3.22
CA ALA A 88 9.89 -12.91 2.05
C ALA A 88 8.43 -13.37 1.90
N ASP A 89 7.49 -12.48 2.19
CA ASP A 89 6.07 -12.62 1.92
C ASP A 89 5.46 -11.24 1.70
N TYR A 90 5.09 -10.92 0.46
CA TYR A 90 4.54 -9.63 0.08
C TYR A 90 3.25 -9.28 0.85
N GLY A 91 2.36 -10.24 1.04
CA GLY A 91 1.12 -10.04 1.79
C GLY A 91 1.39 -9.78 3.29
N ALA A 92 2.37 -10.48 3.87
CA ALA A 92 2.81 -10.21 5.23
C ALA A 92 3.43 -8.82 5.37
N ALA A 93 4.20 -8.38 4.37
CA ALA A 93 4.79 -7.04 4.33
C ALA A 93 3.71 -5.95 4.30
N LEU A 94 2.73 -6.05 3.42
CA LEU A 94 1.62 -5.11 3.37
C LEU A 94 0.81 -5.11 4.67
N ARG A 95 0.48 -6.29 5.21
CA ARG A 95 -0.24 -6.40 6.49
C ARG A 95 0.51 -5.73 7.63
N ALA A 96 1.79 -6.01 7.77
CA ALA A 96 2.63 -5.43 8.81
C ALA A 96 2.77 -3.91 8.61
N GLY A 97 2.96 -3.46 7.37
CA GLY A 97 3.02 -2.06 7.01
C GLY A 97 1.72 -1.32 7.38
N PHE A 98 0.57 -1.79 6.92
CA PHE A 98 -0.73 -1.16 7.19
C PHE A 98 -1.06 -1.09 8.69
N ARG A 99 -0.68 -2.12 9.47
CA ARG A 99 -0.84 -2.10 10.93
C ARG A 99 0.05 -1.07 11.62
N ALA A 100 1.23 -0.80 11.07
CA ALA A 100 2.22 0.10 11.66
C ALA A 100 2.06 1.57 11.24
N THR A 101 1.13 1.87 10.32
CA THR A 101 0.83 3.23 9.87
C THR A 101 0.15 4.07 10.96
N ARG A 102 0.40 5.39 10.92
CA ARG A 102 -0.12 6.37 11.89
C ARG A 102 -1.02 7.41 11.24
N GLY A 103 -1.01 7.51 9.91
CA GLY A 103 -1.76 8.49 9.15
C GLY A 103 -3.26 8.23 9.12
N GLU A 104 -4.05 9.28 8.89
CA GLU A 104 -5.50 9.17 8.64
C GLU A 104 -5.78 8.46 7.31
N LEU A 105 -4.87 8.66 6.35
CA LEU A 105 -4.87 7.99 5.06
C LEU A 105 -3.64 7.08 4.96
N VAL A 106 -3.79 5.98 4.26
CA VAL A 106 -2.70 5.07 3.94
C VAL A 106 -2.65 4.82 2.44
N ALA A 107 -1.46 4.92 1.86
CA ALA A 107 -1.20 4.51 0.49
C ALA A 107 -0.15 3.41 0.46
N ASN A 108 -0.17 2.56 -0.57
CA ASN A 108 0.94 1.67 -0.87
C ASN A 108 1.51 1.98 -2.25
N PHE A 109 2.83 2.00 -2.34
CA PHE A 109 3.57 2.05 -3.59
C PHE A 109 4.53 0.89 -3.69
N ASP A 110 4.62 0.30 -4.87
CA ASP A 110 5.73 -0.60 -5.19
C ASP A 110 6.98 0.24 -5.54
N VAL A 111 8.18 -0.28 -5.23
CA VAL A 111 9.45 0.43 -5.45
C VAL A 111 9.66 0.82 -6.91
N ASP A 112 9.11 0.04 -7.84
CA ASP A 112 9.19 0.28 -9.29
C ASP A 112 7.98 1.04 -9.88
N LEU A 113 7.02 1.44 -9.03
CA LEU A 113 5.82 2.15 -9.47
C LEU A 113 5.46 3.26 -8.49
N VAL A 114 6.16 4.37 -8.59
CA VAL A 114 5.85 5.60 -7.84
C VAL A 114 5.08 6.55 -8.76
N ASP A 115 3.76 6.66 -8.56
CA ASP A 115 2.88 7.58 -9.31
C ASP A 115 2.38 8.70 -8.39
N LEU A 116 3.11 9.81 -8.35
CA LEU A 116 2.71 10.99 -7.58
C LEU A 116 1.47 11.67 -8.16
N GLY A 117 1.21 11.53 -9.46
CA GLY A 117 -0.02 12.02 -10.08
C GLY A 117 -1.24 11.24 -9.61
N PHE A 118 -1.11 9.92 -9.40
CA PHE A 118 -2.16 9.15 -8.72
C PHE A 118 -2.40 9.66 -7.31
N LEU A 119 -1.34 9.93 -6.55
CA LEU A 119 -1.45 10.45 -5.18
C LEU A 119 -2.26 11.74 -5.14
N ASP A 120 -2.00 12.69 -6.06
CA ASP A 120 -2.75 13.95 -6.14
C ASP A 120 -4.24 13.72 -6.40
N ARG A 121 -4.55 12.87 -7.40
CA ARG A 121 -5.95 12.58 -7.76
C ARG A 121 -6.69 11.82 -6.66
N ALA A 122 -6.03 10.87 -6.00
CA ALA A 122 -6.59 10.11 -4.90
C ALA A 122 -6.85 10.97 -3.66
N LEU A 123 -5.90 11.84 -3.30
CA LEU A 123 -6.09 12.82 -2.22
C LEU A 123 -7.25 13.78 -2.51
N ALA A 124 -7.36 14.28 -3.75
CA ALA A 124 -8.45 15.14 -4.15
C ALA A 124 -9.81 14.42 -4.06
N ALA A 125 -9.89 13.17 -4.54
CA ALA A 125 -11.11 12.36 -4.48
C ALA A 125 -11.55 12.10 -3.03
N LEU A 126 -10.65 11.66 -2.14
CA LEU A 126 -10.95 11.38 -0.73
C LEU A 126 -11.31 12.64 0.07
N ARG A 127 -10.82 13.81 -0.33
CA ARG A 127 -11.17 15.09 0.28
C ARG A 127 -12.53 15.62 -0.19
N SER A 128 -12.85 15.41 -1.47
CA SER A 128 -14.11 15.88 -2.06
C SER A 128 -15.31 15.03 -1.67
N ASP A 129 -15.10 13.75 -1.39
CA ASP A 129 -16.14 12.80 -0.98
C ASP A 129 -15.80 12.14 0.37
N PRO A 130 -16.40 12.60 1.47
CA PRO A 130 -16.21 12.00 2.79
C PRO A 130 -16.72 10.55 2.90
N GLN A 131 -17.58 10.10 1.99
CA GLN A 131 -18.11 8.73 1.96
C GLN A 131 -17.16 7.78 1.22
N LEU A 132 -16.21 8.30 0.45
CA LEU A 132 -15.25 7.50 -0.27
C LEU A 132 -14.17 6.97 0.69
N ASP A 133 -13.97 5.65 0.70
CA ASP A 133 -13.03 4.98 1.60
C ASP A 133 -11.75 4.52 0.90
N VAL A 134 -11.87 4.07 -0.35
CA VAL A 134 -10.78 3.43 -1.09
C VAL A 134 -10.68 3.96 -2.51
N VAL A 135 -9.49 4.37 -2.90
CA VAL A 135 -9.15 4.75 -4.29
C VAL A 135 -8.09 3.79 -4.81
N ILE A 136 -8.34 3.17 -5.95
CA ILE A 136 -7.45 2.20 -6.61
C ILE A 136 -6.95 2.78 -7.92
N GLY A 137 -5.64 2.72 -8.15
CA GLY A 137 -5.04 3.03 -9.44
C GLY A 137 -5.25 1.88 -10.40
N SER A 138 -6.18 2.04 -11.34
CA SER A 138 -6.52 0.99 -12.30
C SER A 138 -5.73 1.14 -13.61
N LYS A 139 -5.10 0.04 -14.03
CA LYS A 139 -4.43 -0.09 -15.33
C LYS A 139 -5.42 -0.39 -16.46
N ARG A 140 -6.70 -0.55 -16.14
CA ARG A 140 -7.77 -1.01 -17.05
C ARG A 140 -8.94 -0.04 -17.14
N GLY A 141 -8.97 0.99 -16.31
CA GLY A 141 -9.98 2.04 -16.34
C GLY A 141 -9.91 2.84 -17.66
N GLU A 142 -11.00 3.47 -18.01
CA GLU A 142 -11.06 4.39 -19.16
C GLU A 142 -10.00 5.49 -18.97
N GLY A 143 -9.15 5.71 -20.00
CA GLY A 143 -8.02 6.65 -19.91
C GLY A 143 -6.72 6.07 -19.33
N SER A 144 -6.66 4.77 -18.97
CA SER A 144 -5.41 4.12 -18.57
C SER A 144 -4.52 3.81 -19.78
N ASP A 145 -3.20 3.98 -19.61
CA ASP A 145 -2.20 3.59 -20.63
C ASP A 145 -1.43 2.35 -20.13
N ASP A 146 -1.91 1.16 -20.54
CA ASP A 146 -1.28 -0.11 -20.19
C ASP A 146 -0.34 -0.57 -21.32
N ARG A 147 0.94 -0.25 -21.19
CA ARG A 147 2.01 -0.59 -22.16
C ARG A 147 2.60 -1.99 -21.94
N ARG A 148 2.01 -2.81 -21.08
CA ARG A 148 2.45 -4.20 -20.86
C ARG A 148 2.17 -5.07 -22.09
N SER A 149 2.88 -6.22 -22.18
CA SER A 149 2.69 -7.19 -23.26
C SER A 149 1.25 -7.70 -23.35
N THR A 150 0.78 -8.02 -24.56
CA THR A 150 -0.58 -8.53 -24.81
C THR A 150 -0.91 -9.78 -23.99
N GLY A 151 0.07 -10.68 -23.81
CA GLY A 151 -0.11 -11.88 -22.97
C GLY A 151 -0.39 -11.53 -21.51
N ARG A 152 0.30 -10.55 -20.93
CA ARG A 152 0.05 -10.08 -19.56
C ARG A 152 -1.32 -9.42 -19.42
N ARG A 153 -1.72 -8.63 -20.40
CA ARG A 153 -3.04 -8.00 -20.44
C ARG A 153 -4.15 -9.05 -20.49
N ALA A 154 -3.99 -10.11 -21.29
CA ALA A 154 -4.94 -11.22 -21.39
C ALA A 154 -5.07 -11.98 -20.07
N VAL A 155 -3.94 -12.32 -19.41
CA VAL A 155 -3.95 -13.00 -18.11
C VAL A 155 -4.61 -12.14 -17.02
N THR A 156 -4.30 -10.86 -16.96
CA THR A 156 -4.97 -9.94 -16.02
C THR A 156 -6.47 -9.85 -16.33
N GLY A 157 -6.86 -9.86 -17.62
CA GLY A 157 -8.25 -9.89 -18.05
C GLY A 157 -9.01 -11.14 -17.58
N ALA A 158 -8.42 -12.29 -17.78
CA ALA A 158 -8.98 -13.55 -17.33
C ALA A 158 -9.12 -13.60 -15.80
N PHE A 159 -8.10 -13.14 -15.06
CA PHE A 159 -8.15 -13.05 -13.61
C PHE A 159 -9.29 -12.12 -13.13
N SER A 160 -9.40 -10.91 -13.70
CA SER A 160 -10.48 -9.96 -13.35
C SER A 160 -11.87 -10.56 -13.66
N LEU A 161 -12.01 -11.29 -14.78
CA LEU A 161 -13.26 -11.97 -15.10
C LEU A 161 -13.63 -13.03 -14.05
N VAL A 162 -12.66 -13.86 -13.64
CA VAL A 162 -12.85 -14.85 -12.57
C VAL A 162 -13.26 -14.16 -11.26
N MET A 163 -12.64 -13.04 -10.91
CA MET A 163 -12.97 -12.29 -9.69
C MET A 163 -14.38 -11.68 -9.76
N ARG A 164 -14.76 -11.13 -10.91
CA ARG A 164 -16.12 -10.58 -11.11
C ARG A 164 -17.19 -11.67 -11.04
N LEU A 165 -17.05 -12.75 -11.80
CA LEU A 165 -18.07 -13.81 -11.89
C LEU A 165 -18.06 -14.72 -10.67
N GLY A 166 -16.88 -15.05 -10.15
CA GLY A 166 -16.72 -16.00 -9.04
C GLY A 166 -16.87 -15.38 -7.65
N PHE A 167 -16.55 -14.11 -7.49
CA PHE A 167 -16.50 -13.44 -6.17
C PHE A 167 -17.36 -12.18 -6.08
N GLY A 168 -17.91 -11.70 -7.21
CA GLY A 168 -18.73 -10.50 -7.25
C GLY A 168 -17.94 -9.20 -7.12
N LEU A 169 -16.64 -9.22 -7.42
CA LEU A 169 -15.77 -8.05 -7.37
C LEU A 169 -16.22 -7.02 -8.42
N ARG A 170 -16.36 -5.76 -8.03
CA ARG A 170 -16.84 -4.68 -8.91
C ARG A 170 -15.69 -3.96 -9.62
N VAL A 171 -14.56 -3.77 -8.92
CA VAL A 171 -13.38 -3.11 -9.50
C VAL A 171 -12.71 -3.96 -10.57
N SER A 172 -12.01 -3.31 -11.48
CA SER A 172 -11.35 -3.96 -12.61
C SER A 172 -9.92 -4.38 -12.31
N ASP A 173 -9.26 -3.75 -11.34
CA ASP A 173 -7.89 -4.05 -10.91
C ASP A 173 -7.79 -4.04 -9.37
N THR A 174 -7.09 -5.02 -8.80
CA THR A 174 -6.86 -5.12 -7.36
C THR A 174 -5.38 -4.98 -6.98
N HIS A 175 -4.48 -5.04 -7.95
CA HIS A 175 -3.03 -5.05 -7.73
C HIS A 175 -2.35 -3.71 -7.99
N GLY A 176 -3.11 -2.65 -8.24
CA GLY A 176 -2.59 -1.31 -8.43
C GLY A 176 -2.22 -0.62 -7.12
N VAL A 177 -1.59 0.54 -7.26
CA VAL A 177 -1.42 1.49 -6.16
C VAL A 177 -2.78 1.82 -5.54
N LYS A 178 -2.83 2.02 -4.23
CA LYS A 178 -4.08 2.30 -3.51
C LYS A 178 -3.88 3.42 -2.53
N MET A 179 -4.95 4.18 -2.29
CA MET A 179 -5.05 5.09 -1.16
C MET A 179 -6.38 4.85 -0.45
N MET A 180 -6.33 4.75 0.87
CA MET A 180 -7.44 4.28 1.68
C MET A 180 -7.52 5.06 2.99
N ARG A 181 -8.72 5.22 3.55
CA ARG A 181 -8.89 5.70 4.93
C ARG A 181 -8.42 4.62 5.90
N SER A 182 -7.62 5.03 6.88
CA SER A 182 -6.99 4.08 7.83
C SER A 182 -8.00 3.41 8.75
N ASP A 183 -8.98 4.13 9.28
CA ASP A 183 -9.93 3.60 10.26
C ASP A 183 -10.78 2.44 9.73
N PRO A 184 -11.48 2.55 8.58
CA PRO A 184 -12.23 1.43 8.03
C PRO A 184 -11.32 0.30 7.49
N LEU A 185 -10.07 0.60 7.15
CA LEU A 185 -9.11 -0.38 6.64
C LEU A 185 -8.57 -1.31 7.72
N ARG A 186 -8.25 -0.79 8.91
CA ARG A 186 -7.58 -1.55 10.00
C ARG A 186 -8.25 -2.90 10.31
N PRO A 187 -9.57 -2.97 10.59
CA PRO A 187 -10.23 -4.23 10.88
C PRO A 187 -10.22 -5.20 9.69
N LEU A 188 -10.19 -4.69 8.47
CA LEU A 188 -10.15 -5.53 7.27
C LEU A 188 -8.76 -6.16 7.06
N VAL A 189 -7.69 -5.40 7.31
CA VAL A 189 -6.31 -5.92 7.26
C VAL A 189 -6.13 -7.12 8.18
N ASP A 190 -6.75 -7.09 9.36
CA ASP A 190 -6.70 -8.20 10.32
C ASP A 190 -7.45 -9.44 9.87
N GLN A 191 -8.48 -9.27 9.04
CA GLN A 191 -9.29 -10.34 8.51
C GLN A 191 -8.69 -11.01 7.26
N VAL A 192 -7.78 -10.34 6.53
CA VAL A 192 -7.14 -10.91 5.34
C VAL A 192 -6.34 -12.16 5.72
N ARG A 193 -6.64 -13.28 5.08
CA ARG A 193 -5.98 -14.58 5.30
C ARG A 193 -5.00 -14.95 4.20
N SER A 194 -5.18 -14.37 3.02
CA SER A 194 -4.29 -14.60 1.89
C SER A 194 -2.90 -14.01 2.13
N SER A 195 -1.91 -14.68 1.57
CA SER A 195 -0.52 -14.23 1.50
C SER A 195 -0.14 -13.90 0.06
N ALA A 196 1.04 -13.32 -0.12
CA ALA A 196 1.64 -13.04 -1.43
C ALA A 196 0.67 -12.36 -2.42
N ASP A 197 0.46 -12.95 -3.58
CA ASP A 197 -0.23 -12.36 -4.72
C ASP A 197 -1.74 -12.07 -4.51
N LEU A 198 -2.37 -12.62 -3.47
CA LEU A 198 -3.82 -12.47 -3.24
C LEU A 198 -4.18 -11.56 -2.07
N PHE A 199 -3.21 -11.03 -1.35
CA PHE A 199 -3.48 -10.11 -0.23
C PHE A 199 -4.29 -8.90 -0.69
N ASP A 200 -3.83 -8.22 -1.71
CA ASP A 200 -4.51 -7.04 -2.29
C ASP A 200 -5.93 -7.37 -2.77
N THR A 201 -6.07 -8.50 -3.46
CA THR A 201 -7.36 -8.95 -3.98
C THR A 201 -8.35 -9.26 -2.85
N GLU A 202 -7.92 -9.96 -1.81
CA GLU A 202 -8.77 -10.24 -0.65
C GLU A 202 -9.12 -8.96 0.11
N LEU A 203 -8.18 -8.05 0.28
CA LEU A 203 -8.40 -6.78 0.97
C LEU A 203 -9.48 -5.95 0.27
N VAL A 204 -9.36 -5.76 -1.04
CA VAL A 204 -10.34 -5.01 -1.84
C VAL A 204 -11.69 -5.69 -1.85
N LEU A 205 -11.73 -7.01 -2.00
CA LEU A 205 -12.98 -7.78 -1.96
C LEU A 205 -13.69 -7.67 -0.60
N ARG A 206 -12.93 -7.67 0.50
CA ARG A 206 -13.48 -7.45 1.83
C ARG A 206 -14.00 -6.03 2.01
N ALA A 207 -13.26 -5.04 1.50
CA ALA A 207 -13.69 -3.65 1.51
C ALA A 207 -15.06 -3.47 0.82
N GLU A 208 -15.21 -3.97 -0.41
CA GLU A 208 -16.50 -3.92 -1.13
C GLU A 208 -17.62 -4.67 -0.38
N ARG A 209 -17.33 -5.85 0.17
CA ARG A 209 -18.32 -6.64 0.92
C ARG A 209 -18.72 -6.04 2.26
N SER A 210 -17.85 -5.27 2.87
CA SER A 210 -18.14 -4.51 4.09
C SER A 210 -18.89 -3.20 3.81
N GLY A 211 -19.23 -2.93 2.55
CA GLY A 211 -19.97 -1.73 2.14
C GLY A 211 -19.12 -0.47 2.03
N LEU A 212 -17.78 -0.60 2.05
CA LEU A 212 -16.92 0.55 1.83
C LEU A 212 -17.06 1.06 0.40
N ALA A 213 -17.04 2.38 0.25
CA ALA A 213 -17.08 3.03 -1.05
C ALA A 213 -15.69 2.93 -1.71
N VAL A 214 -15.64 2.23 -2.84
CA VAL A 214 -14.42 1.98 -3.62
C VAL A 214 -14.56 2.62 -4.99
N THR A 215 -13.53 3.37 -5.42
CA THR A 215 -13.47 3.93 -6.78
C THR A 215 -12.14 3.60 -7.44
N GLU A 216 -12.12 3.67 -8.77
CA GLU A 216 -10.91 3.48 -9.58
C GLU A 216 -10.53 4.78 -10.28
N ILE A 217 -9.22 5.06 -10.31
CA ILE A 217 -8.64 6.17 -11.05
C ILE A 217 -7.64 5.60 -12.06
N PRO A 218 -7.68 6.02 -13.34
CA PRO A 218 -6.76 5.50 -14.34
C PRO A 218 -5.31 5.86 -14.00
N VAL A 219 -4.41 4.89 -14.17
CA VAL A 219 -2.96 5.09 -14.02
C VAL A 219 -2.22 4.69 -15.28
N THR A 220 -1.09 5.35 -15.53
CA THR A 220 -0.15 4.96 -16.57
C THR A 220 0.89 4.02 -16.00
N VAL A 221 1.03 2.83 -16.58
CA VAL A 221 2.04 1.86 -16.15
C VAL A 221 3.04 1.63 -17.25
N GLN A 222 4.28 2.01 -16.97
CA GLN A 222 5.45 1.62 -17.75
C GLN A 222 6.22 0.55 -17.00
N GLU A 223 6.43 -0.61 -17.62
CA GLU A 223 7.30 -1.63 -17.02
C GLU A 223 8.75 -1.12 -17.05
N GLN A 224 9.29 -0.84 -15.88
CA GLN A 224 10.70 -0.42 -15.75
C GLN A 224 11.65 -1.63 -15.74
N ARG A 225 11.11 -2.84 -15.57
CA ARG A 225 11.89 -4.08 -15.53
C ARG A 225 11.07 -5.32 -15.93
N PRO A 226 11.71 -6.38 -16.44
CA PRO A 226 11.04 -7.65 -16.69
C PRO A 226 10.51 -8.28 -15.39
N ALA A 227 9.41 -9.04 -15.49
CA ALA A 227 8.83 -9.71 -14.32
C ALA A 227 9.82 -10.71 -13.72
N ARG A 228 10.03 -10.64 -12.41
CA ARG A 228 10.90 -11.56 -11.67
C ARG A 228 10.39 -13.01 -11.68
N THR A 229 9.09 -13.23 -11.76
CA THR A 229 8.48 -14.56 -11.72
C THR A 229 7.61 -14.79 -12.95
N PRO A 230 7.81 -15.85 -13.72
CA PRO A 230 6.97 -16.18 -14.86
C PRO A 230 5.54 -16.50 -14.42
N ILE A 231 4.57 -16.18 -15.27
CA ILE A 231 3.12 -16.38 -15.01
C ILE A 231 2.82 -17.84 -14.70
N SER A 232 3.47 -18.77 -15.42
CA SER A 232 3.29 -20.23 -15.23
C SER A 232 3.61 -20.70 -13.80
N ALA A 233 4.59 -20.10 -13.15
CA ALA A 233 4.96 -20.43 -11.77
C ALA A 233 3.99 -19.84 -10.73
N ARG A 234 3.27 -18.76 -11.07
CA ARG A 234 2.28 -18.13 -10.19
C ARG A 234 0.90 -18.80 -10.28
N LEU A 235 0.51 -19.26 -11.45
CA LEU A 235 -0.84 -19.77 -11.73
C LEU A 235 -1.34 -20.84 -10.75
N PRO A 236 -0.58 -21.92 -10.43
CA PRO A 236 -1.05 -22.93 -9.48
C PRO A 236 -1.28 -22.37 -8.07
N ARG A 237 -0.38 -21.50 -7.60
CA ARG A 237 -0.51 -20.85 -6.28
C ARG A 237 -1.73 -19.95 -6.21
N THR A 238 -1.98 -19.19 -7.27
CA THR A 238 -3.14 -18.31 -7.39
C THR A 238 -4.44 -19.10 -7.36
N LEU A 239 -4.54 -20.21 -8.11
CA LEU A 239 -5.73 -21.06 -8.13
C LEU A 239 -6.02 -21.67 -6.75
N VAL A 240 -5.01 -22.23 -6.08
CA VAL A 240 -5.16 -22.76 -4.73
C VAL A 240 -5.56 -21.65 -3.75
N GLY A 241 -4.96 -20.48 -3.89
CA GLY A 241 -5.30 -19.31 -3.08
C GLY A 241 -6.75 -18.87 -3.28
N LEU A 242 -7.25 -18.81 -4.52
CA LEU A 242 -8.63 -18.47 -4.84
C LEU A 242 -9.63 -19.48 -4.25
N LEU A 243 -9.31 -20.78 -4.30
CA LEU A 243 -10.15 -21.80 -3.67
C LEU A 243 -10.22 -21.60 -2.15
N ARG A 244 -9.07 -21.36 -1.51
CA ARG A 244 -9.01 -21.06 -0.06
C ARG A 244 -9.80 -19.79 0.29
N LEU A 245 -9.64 -18.75 -0.52
CA LEU A 245 -10.37 -17.48 -0.35
C LEU A 245 -11.88 -17.72 -0.45
N ARG A 246 -12.34 -18.49 -1.42
CA ARG A 246 -13.77 -18.83 -1.57
C ARG A 246 -14.31 -19.57 -0.35
N LEU A 247 -13.57 -20.55 0.15
CA LEU A 247 -13.94 -21.31 1.35
C LEU A 247 -13.96 -20.41 2.60
N ALA A 248 -12.99 -19.52 2.74
CA ALA A 248 -12.92 -18.59 3.87
C ALA A 248 -14.11 -17.61 3.87
N LEU A 249 -14.48 -17.09 2.70
CA LEU A 249 -15.60 -16.17 2.55
C LEU A 249 -16.95 -16.86 2.75
N TRP A 250 -17.07 -18.13 2.40
CA TRP A 250 -18.31 -18.91 2.58
C TRP A 250 -18.59 -19.22 4.05
N ARG A 251 -17.53 -19.43 4.86
CA ARG A 251 -17.64 -19.67 6.30
C ARG A 251 -18.01 -18.44 7.13
N HIS A 252 -17.96 -17.26 6.54
CA HIS A 252 -18.24 -15.97 7.21
C HIS A 252 -19.44 -15.24 6.59
N GLN A 253 -20.28 -15.92 5.82
CA GLN A 253 -21.62 -15.42 5.52
C GLN A 253 -22.48 -15.64 6.77
N PRO A 254 -23.16 -14.56 7.28
CA PRO A 254 -24.05 -14.64 8.42
C PRO A 254 -25.24 -15.54 8.14
#